data_ff1ce2a95a810d04d9eccef5e3c52e08
#
_entry.id   ff1ce2a95a810d04d9eccef5e3c52e08
#
_cell.length_a   1.000
_cell.length_b   1.000
_cell.length_c   1.000
_cell.angle_alpha   90.00
_cell.angle_beta   90.00
_cell.angle_gamma   90.00
#
_symmetry.space_group_name_H-M   'P 1'
#
loop_
_entity.id
_entity.type
_entity.pdbx_description
1 polymer ?
#
loop_
_entity_poly.entity_id
_entity_poly.type
_entity_poly.pdbx_seq_one_letter_code
_entity_poly.pdbx_strand_id
1 'polypeptide(L)'
;MLPDETEARVAVKVLVIGAEPSRLGELSRRLVEQGFICDTASTSPAGLRGGLLRSPDVIVAVEVAGGWQPARHLLQMGAAQLRGEAPPVLVVADGVTPTERADAMASQAAGVMDWVESTTADREIAARLMRLARWRRLAADNEDLRRRCAGLETVDQLTGLPNHRALQEFLSMEFRRAERYASPLSLILFDIDRFRSLNETHGHQWGDAILLALARGIRALVREVDMAARYGGEEFALLLPETDQDAALMVAARVRAMAEGVTAASAAAPESPSRITLSAGVATYPDEGAATRGLLLSCAEAALRRAKDEGRNRVIAHAAPGKQAAAMTERSSAGGDPAADSGSGWSG
;
A
#
# COMPACT_ATOMS: atom_id res chain seq x y z
N MET A 1 -14.43 -32.00 -29.53
CA MET A 1 -15.30 -32.10 -28.37
C MET A 1 -15.31 -30.70 -27.74
N LEU A 2 -16.33 -29.92 -28.10
CA LEU A 2 -16.48 -28.52 -27.61
C LEU A 2 -16.90 -28.58 -26.15
N PRO A 3 -16.41 -27.67 -25.26
CA PRO A 3 -16.82 -27.66 -23.87
C PRO A 3 -18.30 -27.27 -23.75
N ASP A 4 -18.96 -27.99 -22.88
CA ASP A 4 -20.37 -28.00 -22.52
C ASP A 4 -20.91 -26.59 -22.22
N GLU A 5 -21.99 -26.20 -22.89
CA GLU A 5 -22.68 -24.92 -22.80
C GLU A 5 -23.52 -24.79 -21.51
N THR A 6 -23.08 -25.34 -20.41
CA THR A 6 -23.81 -25.27 -19.12
C THR A 6 -23.12 -24.30 -18.13
N GLU A 7 -22.54 -23.20 -18.59
CA GLU A 7 -22.36 -22.04 -17.71
C GLU A 7 -23.75 -21.44 -17.40
N ALA A 8 -24.19 -21.61 -16.18
CA ALA A 8 -25.39 -20.96 -15.67
C ALA A 8 -25.36 -19.47 -16.08
N ARG A 9 -26.25 -19.06 -16.99
CA ARG A 9 -26.38 -17.67 -17.44
C ARG A 9 -26.65 -16.79 -16.22
N VAL A 10 -25.60 -16.27 -15.60
CA VAL A 10 -25.73 -15.25 -14.56
C VAL A 10 -26.38 -14.05 -15.23
N ALA A 11 -27.62 -13.76 -14.83
CA ALA A 11 -28.39 -12.68 -15.41
C ALA A 11 -27.64 -11.35 -15.16
N VAL A 12 -27.39 -10.60 -16.24
CA VAL A 12 -26.67 -9.31 -16.18
C VAL A 12 -27.60 -8.25 -15.61
N LYS A 13 -27.14 -7.55 -14.57
CA LYS A 13 -27.87 -6.45 -13.93
C LYS A 13 -27.55 -5.14 -14.64
N VAL A 14 -28.58 -4.49 -15.14
CA VAL A 14 -28.49 -3.24 -15.89
C VAL A 14 -29.18 -2.12 -15.12
N LEU A 15 -28.48 -1.01 -14.89
CA LEU A 15 -29.09 0.21 -14.37
C LEU A 15 -29.38 1.16 -15.53
N VAL A 16 -30.65 1.41 -15.81
CA VAL A 16 -31.08 2.36 -16.85
C VAL A 16 -31.32 3.73 -16.22
N ILE A 17 -30.57 4.74 -16.67
CA ILE A 17 -30.66 6.10 -16.16
C ILE A 17 -31.07 7.09 -17.25
N GLY A 18 -31.85 8.10 -16.89
CA GLY A 18 -32.30 9.14 -17.82
C GLY A 18 -33.24 10.14 -17.16
N ALA A 19 -33.65 11.16 -17.95
CA ALA A 19 -34.51 12.22 -17.48
C ALA A 19 -36.02 11.89 -17.63
N GLU A 20 -36.39 11.05 -18.62
CA GLU A 20 -37.76 10.75 -18.96
C GLU A 20 -38.19 9.36 -18.46
N PRO A 21 -39.03 9.25 -17.43
CA PRO A 21 -39.45 7.95 -16.87
C PRO A 21 -40.14 7.00 -17.87
N SER A 22 -40.89 7.56 -18.85
CA SER A 22 -41.52 6.79 -19.89
C SER A 22 -40.54 6.04 -20.78
N ARG A 23 -39.52 6.73 -21.24
CA ARG A 23 -38.44 6.13 -22.07
C ARG A 23 -37.60 5.10 -21.29
N LEU A 24 -37.33 5.38 -20.00
CA LEU A 24 -36.64 4.43 -19.14
C LEU A 24 -37.44 3.14 -18.97
N GLY A 25 -38.74 3.26 -18.72
CA GLY A 25 -39.62 2.11 -18.55
C GLY A 25 -39.77 1.28 -19.84
N GLU A 26 -39.82 1.92 -21.01
CA GLU A 26 -39.92 1.24 -22.30
C GLU A 26 -38.60 0.47 -22.62
N LEU A 27 -37.45 1.14 -22.50
CA LEU A 27 -36.16 0.48 -22.74
C LEU A 27 -35.92 -0.65 -21.72
N SER A 28 -36.21 -0.40 -20.45
CA SER A 28 -36.09 -1.42 -19.40
C SER A 28 -36.93 -2.68 -19.71
N ARG A 29 -38.17 -2.52 -20.15
CA ARG A 29 -39.01 -3.65 -20.56
C ARG A 29 -38.43 -4.43 -21.73
N ARG A 30 -37.97 -3.74 -22.79
CA ARG A 30 -37.30 -4.34 -23.95
C ARG A 30 -36.06 -5.14 -23.56
N LEU A 31 -35.24 -4.62 -22.61
CA LEU A 31 -34.06 -5.31 -22.10
C LEU A 31 -34.43 -6.52 -21.23
N VAL A 32 -35.48 -6.44 -20.43
CA VAL A 32 -35.99 -7.58 -19.67
C VAL A 32 -36.45 -8.72 -20.60
N GLU A 33 -37.10 -8.40 -21.73
CA GLU A 33 -37.48 -9.38 -22.77
C GLU A 33 -36.22 -10.07 -23.40
N GLN A 34 -35.05 -9.39 -23.39
CA GLN A 34 -33.76 -9.97 -23.80
C GLN A 34 -33.05 -10.73 -22.68
N GLY A 35 -33.61 -10.84 -21.48
CA GLY A 35 -33.09 -11.62 -20.36
C GLY A 35 -32.19 -10.86 -19.39
N PHE A 36 -32.23 -9.52 -19.39
CA PHE A 36 -31.51 -8.68 -18.42
C PHE A 36 -32.36 -8.43 -17.17
N ILE A 37 -31.69 -8.20 -16.03
CA ILE A 37 -32.32 -7.67 -14.82
C ILE A 37 -32.13 -6.16 -14.84
N CYS A 38 -33.22 -5.40 -14.97
CA CYS A 38 -33.18 -3.96 -15.14
C CYS A 38 -33.68 -3.23 -13.91
N ASP A 39 -32.92 -2.27 -13.42
CA ASP A 39 -33.35 -1.23 -12.50
C ASP A 39 -33.36 0.12 -13.22
N THR A 40 -34.20 1.04 -12.79
CA THR A 40 -34.25 2.40 -13.32
C THR A 40 -33.93 3.42 -12.24
N ALA A 41 -33.23 4.50 -12.63
CA ALA A 41 -32.95 5.61 -11.74
C ALA A 41 -33.02 6.95 -12.49
N SER A 42 -33.39 8.01 -11.78
CA SER A 42 -33.31 9.37 -12.30
C SER A 42 -31.85 9.85 -12.32
N THR A 43 -31.58 10.87 -13.14
CA THR A 43 -30.27 11.54 -13.23
C THR A 43 -29.95 12.40 -12.00
N SER A 44 -30.81 12.47 -11.00
CA SER A 44 -30.53 13.19 -9.76
C SER A 44 -29.43 12.50 -8.93
N PRO A 45 -28.62 13.24 -8.16
CA PRO A 45 -27.56 12.66 -7.33
C PRO A 45 -28.06 11.59 -6.34
N ALA A 46 -29.28 11.74 -5.83
CA ALA A 46 -29.90 10.76 -4.92
C ALA A 46 -30.35 9.49 -5.67
N GLY A 47 -30.96 9.64 -6.86
CA GLY A 47 -31.38 8.53 -7.72
C GLY A 47 -30.20 7.68 -8.16
N LEU A 48 -29.12 8.31 -8.58
CA LEU A 48 -27.88 7.64 -8.98
C LEU A 48 -27.24 6.86 -7.82
N ARG A 49 -27.11 7.49 -6.64
CA ARG A 49 -26.59 6.79 -5.45
C ARG A 49 -27.41 5.55 -5.13
N GLY A 50 -28.73 5.68 -5.13
CA GLY A 50 -29.63 4.56 -4.87
C GLY A 50 -29.52 3.43 -5.91
N GLY A 51 -29.38 3.79 -7.19
CA GLY A 51 -29.16 2.83 -8.29
C GLY A 51 -27.81 2.11 -8.19
N LEU A 52 -26.73 2.84 -7.92
CA LEU A 52 -25.38 2.29 -7.81
C LEU A 52 -25.21 1.36 -6.60
N LEU A 53 -25.93 1.60 -5.50
CA LEU A 53 -25.93 0.69 -4.34
C LEU A 53 -26.44 -0.73 -4.67
N ARG A 54 -27.17 -0.90 -5.76
CA ARG A 54 -27.63 -2.21 -6.23
C ARG A 54 -26.58 -3.00 -7.02
N SER A 55 -25.37 -2.44 -7.16
CA SER A 55 -24.21 -3.05 -7.84
C SER A 55 -24.54 -3.54 -9.26
N PRO A 56 -24.92 -2.63 -10.19
CA PRO A 56 -25.22 -3.00 -11.58
C PRO A 56 -23.93 -3.47 -12.28
N ASP A 57 -24.07 -4.42 -13.21
CA ASP A 57 -22.99 -4.87 -14.08
C ASP A 57 -22.68 -3.85 -15.18
N VAL A 58 -23.71 -3.17 -15.69
CA VAL A 58 -23.62 -2.15 -16.75
C VAL A 58 -24.64 -1.03 -16.47
N ILE A 59 -24.27 0.19 -16.81
CA ILE A 59 -25.16 1.34 -16.81
C ILE A 59 -25.59 1.64 -18.24
N VAL A 60 -26.87 1.88 -18.47
CA VAL A 60 -27.40 2.42 -19.73
C VAL A 60 -27.88 3.84 -19.47
N ALA A 61 -27.20 4.82 -20.09
CA ALA A 61 -27.59 6.21 -20.05
C ALA A 61 -28.45 6.55 -21.27
N VAL A 62 -29.75 6.83 -21.04
CA VAL A 62 -30.69 7.19 -22.09
C VAL A 62 -30.76 8.69 -22.19
N GLU A 63 -30.61 9.21 -23.41
CA GLU A 63 -30.62 10.58 -23.87
C GLU A 63 -30.76 11.64 -22.76
N VAL A 64 -29.70 12.42 -22.58
CA VAL A 64 -29.71 13.52 -21.65
C VAL A 64 -29.82 14.80 -22.45
N ALA A 65 -30.91 15.53 -22.25
CA ALA A 65 -31.12 16.81 -22.90
C ALA A 65 -29.91 17.75 -22.65
N GLY A 66 -29.24 18.17 -23.71
CA GLY A 66 -28.06 19.04 -23.60
C GLY A 66 -26.71 18.38 -23.94
N GLY A 67 -26.71 17.19 -24.58
CA GLY A 67 -25.52 16.48 -24.99
C GLY A 67 -24.91 15.60 -23.89
N TRP A 68 -23.75 15.01 -24.16
CA TRP A 68 -23.15 14.00 -23.28
C TRP A 68 -22.51 14.54 -21.97
N GLN A 69 -22.47 15.87 -21.77
CA GLN A 69 -21.92 16.49 -20.55
C GLN A 69 -22.53 15.97 -19.23
N PRO A 70 -23.87 15.80 -19.15
CA PRO A 70 -24.50 15.19 -17.99
C PRO A 70 -24.04 13.73 -17.73
N ALA A 71 -23.95 12.91 -18.78
CA ALA A 71 -23.46 11.52 -18.62
C ALA A 71 -22.03 11.48 -18.06
N ARG A 72 -21.14 12.38 -18.51
CA ARG A 72 -19.80 12.54 -17.99
C ARG A 72 -19.76 12.93 -16.50
N HIS A 73 -20.60 13.90 -16.11
CA HIS A 73 -20.71 14.33 -14.72
C HIS A 73 -21.21 13.18 -13.81
N LEU A 74 -22.19 12.42 -14.28
CA LEU A 74 -22.73 11.26 -13.58
C LEU A 74 -21.69 10.17 -13.36
N LEU A 75 -20.85 9.92 -14.35
CA LEU A 75 -19.76 8.94 -14.26
C LEU A 75 -18.67 9.38 -13.30
N GLN A 76 -18.31 10.66 -13.30
CA GLN A 76 -17.35 11.21 -12.35
C GLN A 76 -17.82 11.11 -10.89
N MET A 77 -19.12 11.37 -10.65
CA MET A 77 -19.72 11.21 -9.33
C MET A 77 -19.77 9.74 -8.90
N GLY A 78 -20.12 8.83 -9.81
CA GLY A 78 -20.16 7.38 -9.54
C GLY A 78 -18.78 6.80 -9.25
N ALA A 79 -17.76 7.19 -10.02
CA ALA A 79 -16.39 6.73 -9.84
C ALA A 79 -15.80 7.14 -8.47
N ALA A 80 -16.12 8.35 -7.98
CA ALA A 80 -15.66 8.83 -6.68
C ALA A 80 -16.32 8.07 -5.49
N GLN A 81 -17.49 7.49 -5.69
CA GLN A 81 -18.24 6.79 -4.63
C GLN A 81 -18.06 5.26 -4.64
N LEU A 82 -17.76 4.69 -5.81
CA LEU A 82 -17.51 3.26 -6.00
C LEU A 82 -16.00 3.01 -5.90
N ARG A 83 -15.46 2.92 -4.73
CA ARG A 83 -14.03 2.62 -4.47
C ARG A 83 -13.47 1.58 -5.45
N GLY A 84 -13.01 2.05 -6.63
CA GLY A 84 -12.15 1.29 -7.51
C GLY A 84 -12.65 1.04 -8.94
N GLU A 85 -13.92 0.72 -9.24
CA GLU A 85 -14.33 0.42 -10.61
C GLU A 85 -15.77 0.84 -10.87
N ALA A 86 -15.93 1.96 -11.57
CA ALA A 86 -17.25 2.35 -12.09
C ALA A 86 -17.74 1.30 -13.11
N PRO A 87 -19.04 0.93 -13.08
CA PRO A 87 -19.59 0.06 -14.10
C PRO A 87 -19.42 0.67 -15.51
N PRO A 88 -19.18 -0.15 -16.55
CA PRO A 88 -19.15 0.34 -17.93
C PRO A 88 -20.49 0.93 -18.32
N VAL A 89 -20.46 1.91 -19.22
CA VAL A 89 -21.65 2.66 -19.63
C VAL A 89 -21.91 2.47 -21.10
N LEU A 90 -23.15 2.12 -21.43
CA LEU A 90 -23.70 2.22 -22.77
C LEU A 90 -24.57 3.49 -22.86
N VAL A 91 -24.25 4.38 -23.76
CA VAL A 91 -25.03 5.61 -24.00
C VAL A 91 -25.99 5.36 -25.16
N VAL A 92 -27.27 5.61 -24.94
CA VAL A 92 -28.32 5.57 -25.96
C VAL A 92 -28.72 7.02 -26.25
N ALA A 93 -28.21 7.58 -27.34
CA ALA A 93 -28.44 8.98 -27.71
C ALA A 93 -28.43 9.18 -29.21
N ASP A 94 -29.30 10.07 -29.69
CA ASP A 94 -29.39 10.48 -31.09
C ASP A 94 -28.58 11.75 -31.35
N GLY A 95 -28.06 11.89 -32.58
CA GLY A 95 -27.40 13.11 -33.03
C GLY A 95 -26.02 13.41 -32.44
N VAL A 96 -25.38 12.45 -31.79
CA VAL A 96 -24.02 12.62 -31.26
C VAL A 96 -22.99 12.57 -32.39
N THR A 97 -22.21 13.62 -32.52
CA THR A 97 -21.20 13.73 -33.57
C THR A 97 -20.01 12.78 -33.36
N PRO A 98 -19.29 12.38 -34.43
CA PRO A 98 -18.07 11.57 -34.28
C PRO A 98 -17.00 12.21 -33.37
N THR A 99 -16.91 13.55 -33.36
CA THR A 99 -15.97 14.29 -32.52
C THR A 99 -16.34 14.19 -31.05
N GLU A 100 -17.62 14.36 -30.70
CA GLU A 100 -18.09 14.21 -29.31
C GLU A 100 -17.90 12.77 -28.80
N ARG A 101 -18.07 11.76 -29.66
CA ARG A 101 -17.78 10.34 -29.32
C ARG A 101 -16.29 10.15 -29.03
N ALA A 102 -15.41 10.71 -29.87
CA ALA A 102 -13.97 10.62 -29.70
C ALA A 102 -13.50 11.29 -28.41
N ASP A 103 -14.02 12.50 -28.10
CA ASP A 103 -13.71 13.23 -26.87
C ASP A 103 -14.19 12.47 -25.62
N ALA A 104 -15.34 11.84 -25.71
CA ALA A 104 -15.88 11.00 -24.65
C ALA A 104 -14.98 9.80 -24.37
N MET A 105 -14.53 9.10 -25.42
CA MET A 105 -13.66 7.94 -25.31
C MET A 105 -12.25 8.29 -24.85
N ALA A 106 -11.73 9.48 -25.21
CA ALA A 106 -10.43 9.97 -24.78
C ALA A 106 -10.41 10.41 -23.30
N SER A 107 -11.57 10.64 -22.70
CA SER A 107 -11.70 11.01 -21.29
C SER A 107 -11.47 9.77 -20.41
N GLN A 108 -10.25 9.59 -19.91
CA GLN A 108 -9.84 8.47 -19.03
C GLN A 108 -10.62 8.41 -17.68
N ALA A 109 -11.39 9.43 -17.36
CA ALA A 109 -12.20 9.47 -16.13
C ALA A 109 -13.53 8.71 -16.23
N ALA A 110 -13.97 8.38 -17.44
CA ALA A 110 -15.15 7.58 -17.68
C ALA A 110 -14.72 6.16 -18.00
N GLY A 111 -15.18 5.17 -17.25
CA GLY A 111 -14.95 3.75 -17.52
C GLY A 111 -15.25 3.39 -18.99
N VAL A 112 -15.17 2.12 -19.35
CA VAL A 112 -15.46 1.67 -20.73
C VAL A 112 -16.85 2.17 -21.16
N MET A 113 -16.88 2.93 -22.25
CA MET A 113 -18.10 3.50 -22.82
C MET A 113 -18.34 2.95 -24.22
N ASP A 114 -19.59 2.70 -24.56
CA ASP A 114 -20.04 2.39 -25.91
C ASP A 114 -21.29 3.24 -26.24
N TRP A 115 -21.62 3.39 -27.52
CA TRP A 115 -22.71 4.27 -27.98
C TRP A 115 -23.61 3.55 -28.97
N VAL A 116 -24.90 3.80 -28.83
CA VAL A 116 -25.92 3.38 -29.80
C VAL A 116 -26.91 4.50 -30.02
N GLU A 117 -27.56 4.48 -31.17
CA GLU A 117 -28.70 5.36 -31.44
C GLU A 117 -29.98 4.77 -30.84
N SER A 118 -30.96 5.63 -30.55
CA SER A 118 -32.25 5.19 -29.97
C SER A 118 -33.01 4.20 -30.89
N THR A 119 -32.73 4.27 -32.20
CA THR A 119 -33.28 3.38 -33.24
C THR A 119 -32.58 2.02 -33.35
N THR A 120 -31.47 1.82 -32.61
CA THR A 120 -30.72 0.57 -32.65
C THR A 120 -31.58 -0.61 -32.22
N ALA A 121 -31.49 -1.71 -32.99
CA ALA A 121 -32.24 -2.93 -32.68
C ALA A 121 -31.89 -3.51 -31.32
N ASP A 122 -32.88 -4.00 -30.57
CA ASP A 122 -32.74 -4.55 -29.22
C ASP A 122 -31.67 -5.64 -29.14
N ARG A 123 -31.57 -6.47 -30.17
CA ARG A 123 -30.58 -7.55 -30.25
C ARG A 123 -29.14 -7.01 -30.29
N GLU A 124 -28.93 -5.87 -30.94
CA GLU A 124 -27.60 -5.22 -30.98
C GLU A 124 -27.27 -4.57 -29.63
N ILE A 125 -28.27 -3.88 -29.02
CA ILE A 125 -28.11 -3.30 -27.66
C ILE A 125 -27.76 -4.41 -26.68
N ALA A 126 -28.51 -5.52 -26.72
CA ALA A 126 -28.24 -6.70 -25.87
C ALA A 126 -26.84 -7.27 -26.06
N ALA A 127 -26.38 -7.41 -27.30
CA ALA A 127 -25.02 -7.91 -27.60
C ALA A 127 -23.92 -6.98 -27.03
N ARG A 128 -24.12 -5.66 -27.12
CA ARG A 128 -23.19 -4.67 -26.55
C ARG A 128 -23.17 -4.69 -25.02
N LEU A 129 -24.34 -4.79 -24.38
CA LEU A 129 -24.45 -4.92 -22.94
C LEU A 129 -23.76 -6.19 -22.42
N MET A 130 -23.97 -7.32 -23.08
CA MET A 130 -23.27 -8.57 -22.73
C MET A 130 -21.76 -8.45 -22.85
N ARG A 131 -21.25 -7.76 -23.90
CA ARG A 131 -19.81 -7.49 -24.09
C ARG A 131 -19.26 -6.62 -22.96
N LEU A 132 -19.94 -5.55 -22.59
CA LEU A 132 -19.54 -4.66 -21.51
C LEU A 132 -19.55 -5.37 -20.14
N ALA A 133 -20.59 -6.16 -19.87
CA ALA A 133 -20.67 -6.95 -18.63
C ALA A 133 -19.55 -8.00 -18.55
N ARG A 134 -19.24 -8.68 -19.67
CA ARG A 134 -18.14 -9.64 -19.73
C ARG A 134 -16.79 -8.95 -19.51
N TRP A 135 -16.56 -7.79 -20.13
CA TRP A 135 -15.35 -7.01 -19.92
C TRP A 135 -15.16 -6.65 -18.43
N ARG A 136 -16.22 -6.18 -17.77
CA ARG A 136 -16.17 -5.86 -16.34
C ARG A 136 -15.78 -7.05 -15.48
N ARG A 137 -16.39 -8.22 -15.74
CA ARG A 137 -16.06 -9.45 -15.00
C ARG A 137 -14.59 -9.83 -15.21
N LEU A 138 -14.11 -9.82 -16.43
CA LEU A 138 -12.71 -10.12 -16.75
C LEU A 138 -11.73 -9.12 -16.08
N ALA A 139 -12.10 -7.85 -16.01
CA ALA A 139 -11.30 -6.83 -15.31
C ALA A 139 -11.25 -7.10 -13.80
N ALA A 140 -12.39 -7.42 -13.18
CA ALA A 140 -12.48 -7.77 -11.77
C ALA A 140 -11.71 -9.05 -11.43
N ASP A 141 -11.85 -10.10 -12.24
CA ASP A 141 -11.12 -11.36 -12.08
C ASP A 141 -9.61 -11.15 -12.23
N ASN A 142 -9.18 -10.32 -13.19
CA ASN A 142 -7.77 -9.98 -13.39
C ASN A 142 -7.20 -9.23 -12.17
N GLU A 143 -7.95 -8.29 -11.62
CA GLU A 143 -7.55 -7.56 -10.42
C GLU A 143 -7.49 -8.49 -9.18
N ASP A 144 -8.46 -9.40 -9.02
CA ASP A 144 -8.42 -10.40 -7.94
C ASP A 144 -7.22 -11.34 -8.09
N LEU A 145 -6.96 -11.82 -9.31
CA LEU A 145 -5.77 -12.62 -9.61
C LEU A 145 -4.47 -11.85 -9.31
N ARG A 146 -4.39 -10.58 -9.70
CA ARG A 146 -3.23 -9.73 -9.38
C ARG A 146 -3.03 -9.58 -7.87
N ARG A 147 -4.10 -9.33 -7.12
CA ARG A 147 -4.05 -9.25 -5.64
C ARG A 147 -3.61 -10.56 -5.02
N ARG A 148 -4.10 -11.70 -5.54
CA ARG A 148 -3.68 -13.03 -5.09
C ARG A 148 -2.22 -13.30 -5.42
N CYS A 149 -1.77 -12.97 -6.62
CA CYS A 149 -0.36 -13.10 -7.01
C CYS A 149 0.54 -12.20 -6.14
N ALA A 150 0.18 -10.93 -5.95
CA ALA A 150 0.89 -10.02 -5.04
C ALA A 150 0.93 -10.54 -3.60
N GLY A 151 -0.14 -11.19 -3.14
CA GLY A 151 -0.17 -11.87 -1.84
C GLY A 151 0.71 -13.12 -1.75
N LEU A 152 1.17 -13.68 -2.86
CA LEU A 152 2.10 -14.83 -2.90
C LEU A 152 3.56 -14.39 -3.08
N GLU A 153 3.81 -13.18 -3.53
CA GLU A 153 5.16 -12.66 -3.67
C GLU A 153 5.87 -12.58 -2.31
N THR A 154 7.10 -13.03 -2.28
CA THR A 154 7.98 -13.02 -1.11
C THR A 154 9.08 -11.98 -1.24
N VAL A 155 9.13 -11.25 -2.36
CA VAL A 155 10.14 -10.26 -2.70
C VAL A 155 9.49 -8.90 -2.93
N ASP A 156 10.11 -7.83 -2.46
CA ASP A 156 9.74 -6.45 -2.75
C ASP A 156 10.24 -6.07 -4.15
N GLN A 157 9.33 -5.65 -5.02
CA GLN A 157 9.63 -5.41 -6.44
C GLN A 157 10.57 -4.22 -6.68
N LEU A 158 10.59 -3.22 -5.80
CA LEU A 158 11.49 -2.08 -5.93
C LEU A 158 12.91 -2.45 -5.49
N THR A 159 13.06 -3.02 -4.29
CA THR A 159 14.39 -3.22 -3.68
C THR A 159 15.02 -4.58 -3.98
N GLY A 160 14.22 -5.56 -4.40
CA GLY A 160 14.64 -6.95 -4.59
C GLY A 160 14.98 -7.68 -3.28
N LEU A 161 14.71 -7.07 -2.12
CA LEU A 161 14.80 -7.73 -0.83
C LEU A 161 13.55 -8.57 -0.56
N PRO A 162 13.62 -9.59 0.32
CA PRO A 162 12.45 -10.18 0.94
C PRO A 162 11.48 -9.13 1.45
N ASN A 163 10.17 -9.35 1.26
CA ASN A 163 9.15 -8.46 1.76
C ASN A 163 8.72 -8.82 3.20
N HIS A 164 7.78 -8.06 3.75
CA HIS A 164 7.23 -8.28 5.08
C HIS A 164 6.74 -9.73 5.30
N ARG A 165 6.09 -10.33 4.29
CA ARG A 165 5.59 -11.71 4.38
C ARG A 165 6.73 -12.71 4.53
N ALA A 166 7.75 -12.62 3.67
CA ALA A 166 8.92 -13.48 3.75
C ALA A 166 9.63 -13.35 5.10
N LEU A 167 9.72 -12.12 5.63
CA LEU A 167 10.27 -11.88 6.97
C LEU A 167 9.46 -12.60 8.04
N GLN A 168 8.13 -12.55 8.01
CA GLN A 168 7.27 -13.20 9.00
C GLN A 168 7.39 -14.74 8.96
N GLU A 169 7.51 -15.31 7.77
CA GLU A 169 7.72 -16.75 7.58
C GLU A 169 9.10 -17.18 8.14
N PHE A 170 10.15 -16.44 7.79
CA PHE A 170 11.51 -16.70 8.25
C PHE A 170 11.65 -16.48 9.77
N LEU A 171 11.08 -15.39 10.30
CA LEU A 171 11.04 -15.12 11.75
C LEU A 171 10.36 -16.28 12.51
N SER A 172 9.27 -16.83 11.95
CA SER A 172 8.56 -17.96 12.57
C SER A 172 9.40 -19.23 12.59
N MET A 173 10.21 -19.45 11.57
CA MET A 173 11.11 -20.59 11.47
C MET A 173 12.30 -20.44 12.42
N GLU A 174 12.99 -19.31 12.38
CA GLU A 174 14.19 -19.06 13.18
C GLU A 174 13.86 -18.89 14.68
N PHE A 175 12.70 -18.35 15.03
CA PHE A 175 12.27 -18.26 16.42
C PHE A 175 12.10 -19.66 17.04
N ARG A 176 11.42 -20.59 16.33
CA ARG A 176 11.32 -22.00 16.79
C ARG A 176 12.69 -22.70 16.88
N ARG A 177 13.61 -22.35 15.98
CA ARG A 177 14.97 -22.86 16.02
C ARG A 177 15.71 -22.33 17.24
N ALA A 178 15.61 -21.03 17.50
CA ALA A 178 16.20 -20.37 18.67
C ALA A 178 15.68 -20.96 20.00
N GLU A 179 14.36 -21.17 20.10
CA GLU A 179 13.74 -21.85 21.25
C GLU A 179 14.31 -23.26 21.45
N ARG A 180 14.39 -24.06 20.38
CA ARG A 180 14.84 -25.47 20.46
C ARG A 180 16.29 -25.60 20.87
N TYR A 181 17.16 -24.70 20.40
CA TYR A 181 18.60 -24.79 20.63
C TYR A 181 19.12 -23.81 21.68
N ALA A 182 18.22 -23.08 22.33
CA ALA A 182 18.55 -22.00 23.27
C ALA A 182 19.59 -21.02 22.72
N SER A 183 19.53 -20.72 21.41
CA SER A 183 20.43 -19.80 20.74
C SER A 183 19.83 -18.39 20.67
N PRO A 184 20.65 -17.33 20.69
CA PRO A 184 20.14 -15.98 20.57
C PRO A 184 19.58 -15.71 19.18
N LEU A 185 18.53 -14.87 19.09
CA LEU A 185 17.93 -14.39 17.85
C LEU A 185 17.65 -12.91 17.99
N SER A 186 18.25 -12.08 17.15
CA SER A 186 18.04 -10.64 17.18
C SER A 186 17.21 -10.17 16.00
N LEU A 187 16.30 -9.26 16.26
CA LEU A 187 15.52 -8.52 15.26
C LEU A 187 15.86 -7.02 15.34
N ILE A 188 16.19 -6.43 14.21
CA ILE A 188 16.45 -5.00 14.07
C ILE A 188 15.42 -4.43 13.10
N LEU A 189 14.73 -3.38 13.50
CA LEU A 189 13.88 -2.59 12.63
C LEU A 189 14.53 -1.23 12.38
N PHE A 190 14.56 -0.80 11.13
CA PHE A 190 15.06 0.49 10.69
C PHE A 190 13.97 1.29 10.02
N ASP A 191 14.04 2.60 10.15
CA ASP A 191 13.17 3.55 9.46
C ASP A 191 13.98 4.75 8.99
N ILE A 192 13.73 5.19 7.74
CA ILE A 192 14.41 6.37 7.18
C ILE A 192 13.80 7.63 7.79
N ASP A 193 14.61 8.37 8.50
CA ASP A 193 14.18 9.57 9.20
C ASP A 193 13.62 10.63 8.23
N ARG A 194 12.35 11.06 8.48
CA ARG A 194 11.66 12.10 7.71
C ARG A 194 11.53 11.80 6.21
N PHE A 195 11.47 10.53 5.81
CA PHE A 195 11.43 10.12 4.40
C PHE A 195 10.31 10.78 3.61
N ARG A 196 9.12 10.94 4.21
CA ARG A 196 8.00 11.64 3.57
C ARG A 196 8.36 13.08 3.21
N SER A 197 8.97 13.84 4.11
CA SER A 197 9.39 15.23 3.86
C SER A 197 10.48 15.31 2.78
N LEU A 198 11.39 14.34 2.74
CA LEU A 198 12.42 14.22 1.71
C LEU A 198 11.79 13.96 0.33
N ASN A 199 10.78 13.08 0.25
CA ASN A 199 10.04 12.83 -0.98
C ASN A 199 9.24 14.07 -1.46
N GLU A 200 8.65 14.83 -0.55
CA GLU A 200 7.96 16.08 -0.86
C GLU A 200 8.94 17.13 -1.43
N THR A 201 10.20 17.12 -0.99
CA THR A 201 11.24 18.04 -1.46
C THR A 201 11.91 17.60 -2.75
N HIS A 202 12.25 16.31 -2.89
CA HIS A 202 13.11 15.80 -3.96
C HIS A 202 12.35 14.98 -5.01
N GLY A 203 11.08 14.63 -4.75
CA GLY A 203 10.23 13.80 -5.60
C GLY A 203 10.37 12.30 -5.30
N HIS A 204 9.33 11.54 -5.68
CA HIS A 204 9.25 10.10 -5.41
C HIS A 204 10.35 9.28 -6.11
N GLN A 205 10.77 9.67 -7.32
CA GLN A 205 11.86 8.98 -8.03
C GLN A 205 13.19 9.05 -7.26
N TRP A 206 13.45 10.16 -6.59
CA TRP A 206 14.59 10.29 -5.69
C TRP A 206 14.47 9.33 -4.50
N GLY A 207 13.28 9.27 -3.87
CA GLY A 207 13.02 8.33 -2.78
C GLY A 207 13.22 6.87 -3.18
N ASP A 208 12.76 6.47 -4.36
CA ASP A 208 12.96 5.12 -4.90
C ASP A 208 14.45 4.81 -5.09
N ALA A 209 15.23 5.76 -5.59
CA ALA A 209 16.67 5.61 -5.74
C ALA A 209 17.40 5.44 -4.38
N ILE A 210 16.97 6.18 -3.35
CA ILE A 210 17.45 6.03 -1.97
C ILE A 210 17.11 4.65 -1.40
N LEU A 211 15.87 4.18 -1.56
CA LEU A 211 15.45 2.86 -1.10
C LEU A 211 16.27 1.75 -1.75
N LEU A 212 16.51 1.85 -3.06
CA LEU A 212 17.38 0.92 -3.81
C LEU A 212 18.82 0.93 -3.31
N ALA A 213 19.41 2.12 -3.10
CA ALA A 213 20.79 2.25 -2.65
C ALA A 213 20.96 1.70 -1.21
N LEU A 214 20.00 2.01 -0.32
CA LEU A 214 19.97 1.50 1.04
C LEU A 214 19.83 -0.02 1.08
N ALA A 215 18.94 -0.60 0.29
CA ALA A 215 18.76 -2.04 0.19
C ALA A 215 20.04 -2.77 -0.24
N ARG A 216 20.75 -2.23 -1.25
CA ARG A 216 22.06 -2.76 -1.69
C ARG A 216 23.11 -2.68 -0.58
N GLY A 217 23.18 -1.54 0.11
CA GLY A 217 24.09 -1.35 1.23
C GLY A 217 23.85 -2.31 2.39
N ILE A 218 22.59 -2.48 2.79
CA ILE A 218 22.19 -3.45 3.81
C ILE A 218 22.58 -4.86 3.39
N ARG A 219 22.25 -5.28 2.17
CA ARG A 219 22.57 -6.62 1.66
C ARG A 219 24.06 -6.92 1.64
N ALA A 220 24.91 -5.91 1.41
CA ALA A 220 26.37 -6.06 1.45
C ALA A 220 26.94 -6.18 2.87
N LEU A 221 26.18 -5.77 3.90
CA LEU A 221 26.63 -5.78 5.30
C LEU A 221 26.22 -7.02 6.09
N VAL A 222 25.21 -7.76 5.62
CA VAL A 222 24.67 -8.94 6.31
C VAL A 222 25.28 -10.24 5.81
N ARG A 223 25.26 -11.26 6.65
CA ARG A 223 25.76 -12.62 6.32
C ARG A 223 24.70 -13.35 5.48
N GLU A 224 25.09 -14.46 4.86
CA GLU A 224 24.17 -15.31 4.08
C GLU A 224 23.04 -15.92 4.94
N VAL A 225 23.31 -16.18 6.21
CA VAL A 225 22.34 -16.72 7.18
C VAL A 225 21.39 -15.66 7.74
N ASP A 226 21.75 -14.39 7.60
CA ASP A 226 20.93 -13.28 8.05
C ASP A 226 19.87 -12.95 7.00
N MET A 227 18.71 -12.46 7.42
CA MET A 227 17.70 -11.99 6.50
C MET A 227 17.55 -10.47 6.58
N ALA A 228 17.79 -9.82 5.45
CA ALA A 228 17.41 -8.43 5.22
C ALA A 228 16.08 -8.39 4.46
N ALA A 229 15.13 -7.59 4.93
CA ALA A 229 13.82 -7.46 4.31
C ALA A 229 13.38 -5.99 4.26
N ARG A 230 12.53 -5.65 3.29
CA ARG A 230 11.76 -4.41 3.31
C ARG A 230 10.48 -4.65 4.09
N TYR A 231 10.39 -4.05 5.28
CA TYR A 231 9.30 -4.28 6.23
C TYR A 231 8.05 -3.45 5.91
N GLY A 232 8.25 -2.22 5.43
CA GLY A 232 7.21 -1.26 5.08
C GLY A 232 7.63 -0.35 3.93
N GLY A 233 6.95 0.76 3.75
CA GLY A 233 7.26 1.73 2.70
C GLY A 233 8.71 2.25 2.77
N GLU A 234 9.11 2.71 3.94
CA GLU A 234 10.44 3.29 4.26
C GLU A 234 11.15 2.51 5.38
N GLU A 235 10.60 1.35 5.76
CA GLU A 235 11.06 0.53 6.85
C GLU A 235 11.79 -0.72 6.34
N PHE A 236 12.90 -1.05 6.97
CA PHE A 236 13.70 -2.25 6.72
C PHE A 236 13.84 -3.06 7.99
N ALA A 237 14.02 -4.36 7.84
CA ALA A 237 14.24 -5.28 8.94
C ALA A 237 15.45 -6.16 8.69
N LEU A 238 16.19 -6.47 9.76
CA LEU A 238 17.20 -7.51 9.78
C LEU A 238 16.84 -8.54 10.82
N LEU A 239 16.81 -9.80 10.45
CA LEU A 239 16.74 -10.92 11.35
C LEU A 239 18.07 -11.63 11.37
N LEU A 240 18.66 -11.74 12.57
CA LEU A 240 20.02 -12.19 12.79
C LEU A 240 20.01 -13.45 13.68
N PRO A 241 20.01 -14.66 13.11
CA PRO A 241 20.14 -15.90 13.87
C PRO A 241 21.48 -15.96 14.60
N GLU A 242 21.50 -16.66 15.74
CA GLU A 242 22.71 -16.89 16.55
C GLU A 242 23.49 -15.59 16.85
N THR A 243 22.77 -14.51 17.08
CA THR A 243 23.33 -13.17 17.30
C THR A 243 22.72 -12.57 18.55
N ASP A 244 23.56 -12.22 19.53
CA ASP A 244 23.18 -11.57 20.76
C ASP A 244 22.92 -10.06 20.58
N GLN A 245 22.50 -9.40 21.64
CA GLN A 245 22.11 -7.99 21.61
C GLN A 245 23.30 -7.07 21.27
N ASP A 246 24.50 -7.36 21.80
CA ASP A 246 25.67 -6.50 21.60
C ASP A 246 26.14 -6.58 20.15
N ALA A 247 26.20 -7.79 19.59
CA ALA A 247 26.52 -8.00 18.19
C ALA A 247 25.45 -7.38 17.27
N ALA A 248 24.17 -7.49 17.60
CA ALA A 248 23.08 -6.88 16.86
C ALA A 248 23.15 -5.34 16.88
N LEU A 249 23.49 -4.75 18.02
CA LEU A 249 23.74 -3.30 18.14
C LEU A 249 24.91 -2.83 17.24
N MET A 250 25.97 -3.61 17.15
CA MET A 250 27.10 -3.32 16.23
C MET A 250 26.63 -3.37 14.77
N VAL A 251 25.85 -4.38 14.38
CA VAL A 251 25.30 -4.46 13.03
C VAL A 251 24.38 -3.26 12.73
N ALA A 252 23.49 -2.93 13.64
CA ALA A 252 22.60 -1.79 13.50
C ALA A 252 23.34 -0.46 13.37
N ALA A 253 24.39 -0.26 14.16
CA ALA A 253 25.24 0.94 14.09
C ALA A 253 25.99 1.04 12.76
N ARG A 254 26.46 -0.08 12.19
CA ARG A 254 27.11 -0.14 10.87
C ARG A 254 26.13 0.23 9.76
N VAL A 255 24.90 -0.30 9.80
CA VAL A 255 23.85 0.03 8.82
C VAL A 255 23.47 1.52 8.92
N ARG A 256 23.29 2.05 10.14
CA ARG A 256 23.03 3.47 10.36
C ARG A 256 24.15 4.36 9.79
N ALA A 257 25.40 4.04 10.06
CA ALA A 257 26.55 4.79 9.56
C ALA A 257 26.66 4.70 8.02
N MET A 258 26.41 3.54 7.44
CA MET A 258 26.38 3.35 5.98
C MET A 258 25.31 4.23 5.33
N ALA A 259 24.14 4.35 5.95
CA ALA A 259 23.03 5.14 5.42
C ALA A 259 23.37 6.65 5.31
N GLU A 260 24.19 7.19 6.21
CA GLU A 260 24.66 8.58 6.11
C GLU A 260 25.50 8.87 4.84
N GLY A 261 26.06 7.83 4.24
CA GLY A 261 26.80 7.89 2.97
C GLY A 261 25.92 7.63 1.74
N VAL A 262 24.66 7.22 1.93
CA VAL A 262 23.74 6.98 0.80
C VAL A 262 23.25 8.32 0.26
N THR A 263 23.44 8.51 -1.05
CA THR A 263 23.02 9.71 -1.77
C THR A 263 22.32 9.33 -3.07
N ALA A 264 21.41 10.16 -3.54
CA ALA A 264 20.82 10.06 -4.86
C ALA A 264 20.75 11.44 -5.51
N ALA A 265 20.90 11.47 -6.83
CA ALA A 265 20.73 12.70 -7.59
C ALA A 265 19.28 13.17 -7.50
N SER A 266 19.06 14.44 -7.19
CA SER A 266 17.75 15.07 -7.14
C SER A 266 17.60 16.03 -8.31
N ALA A 267 16.45 16.01 -8.98
CA ALA A 267 16.11 16.99 -10.00
C ALA A 267 15.99 18.42 -9.43
N ALA A 268 15.62 18.53 -8.13
CA ALA A 268 15.46 19.81 -7.44
C ALA A 268 16.77 20.40 -6.92
N ALA A 269 17.81 19.56 -6.68
CA ALA A 269 19.10 20.00 -6.16
C ALA A 269 20.24 19.08 -6.67
N PRO A 270 20.61 19.17 -7.95
CA PRO A 270 21.58 18.26 -8.56
C PRO A 270 22.99 18.40 -7.97
N GLU A 271 23.33 19.55 -7.40
CA GLU A 271 24.66 19.86 -6.85
C GLU A 271 24.79 19.63 -5.34
N SER A 272 23.68 19.36 -4.64
CA SER A 272 23.65 19.12 -3.19
C SER A 272 23.02 17.77 -2.88
N PRO A 273 23.82 16.70 -2.74
CA PRO A 273 23.28 15.40 -2.39
C PRO A 273 22.66 15.44 -0.99
N SER A 274 21.36 15.23 -0.90
CA SER A 274 20.68 15.09 0.38
C SER A 274 21.11 13.81 1.07
N ARG A 275 21.53 13.93 2.33
CA ARG A 275 21.89 12.80 3.18
C ARG A 275 20.66 12.28 3.89
N ILE A 276 20.57 10.97 4.06
CA ILE A 276 19.56 10.34 4.88
C ILE A 276 20.16 9.90 6.22
N THR A 277 19.30 9.78 7.22
CA THR A 277 19.64 9.13 8.49
C THR A 277 18.63 8.02 8.78
N LEU A 278 19.03 7.06 9.61
CA LEU A 278 18.20 5.96 10.05
C LEU A 278 18.01 5.98 11.57
N SER A 279 16.80 5.75 12.00
CA SER A 279 16.51 5.31 13.35
C SER A 279 16.39 3.79 13.38
N ALA A 280 16.88 3.14 14.42
CA ALA A 280 16.83 1.69 14.56
C ALA A 280 16.40 1.24 15.96
N GLY A 281 15.57 0.20 16.00
CA GLY A 281 15.19 -0.51 17.22
C GLY A 281 15.69 -1.95 17.19
N VAL A 282 16.34 -2.42 18.25
CA VAL A 282 16.89 -3.76 18.39
C VAL A 282 16.18 -4.51 19.52
N ALA A 283 15.76 -5.74 19.27
CA ALA A 283 15.29 -6.67 20.27
C ALA A 283 15.94 -8.04 20.09
N THR A 284 16.22 -8.74 21.19
CA THR A 284 16.92 -10.01 21.18
C THR A 284 16.18 -11.03 22.03
N TYR A 285 16.03 -12.25 21.54
CA TYR A 285 15.62 -13.44 22.30
C TYR A 285 16.91 -14.23 22.69
N PRO A 286 16.99 -14.85 23.89
CA PRO A 286 16.02 -14.76 24.99
C PRO A 286 16.18 -13.47 25.80
N ASP A 287 15.08 -12.78 26.03
CA ASP A 287 14.94 -11.68 26.99
C ASP A 287 13.53 -11.78 27.61
N GLU A 288 13.36 -11.37 28.86
CA GLU A 288 12.05 -11.42 29.54
C GLU A 288 10.94 -10.69 28.79
N GLY A 289 11.28 -9.58 28.11
CA GLY A 289 10.34 -8.85 27.27
C GLY A 289 10.10 -9.46 25.89
N ALA A 290 10.95 -10.35 25.41
CA ALA A 290 10.95 -10.91 24.05
C ALA A 290 10.72 -12.44 24.04
N ALA A 291 10.02 -12.99 25.03
CA ALA A 291 9.82 -14.42 25.22
C ALA A 291 8.98 -15.11 24.13
N THR A 292 8.31 -14.39 23.26
CA THR A 292 7.56 -14.92 22.11
C THR A 292 7.90 -14.17 20.85
N ARG A 293 7.66 -14.78 19.67
CA ARG A 293 7.83 -14.12 18.38
C ARG A 293 7.12 -12.76 18.29
N GLY A 294 5.88 -12.68 18.78
CA GLY A 294 5.10 -11.45 18.77
C GLY A 294 5.70 -10.39 19.69
N LEU A 295 6.18 -10.78 20.87
CA LEU A 295 6.85 -9.89 21.80
C LEU A 295 8.21 -9.41 21.26
N LEU A 296 9.00 -10.26 20.61
CA LEU A 296 10.25 -9.86 19.98
C LEU A 296 10.04 -8.74 18.96
N LEU A 297 9.00 -8.87 18.12
CA LEU A 297 8.63 -7.82 17.16
C LEU A 297 8.17 -6.53 17.87
N SER A 298 7.26 -6.65 18.82
CA SER A 298 6.76 -5.48 19.57
C SER A 298 7.86 -4.75 20.34
N CYS A 299 8.84 -5.47 20.87
CA CYS A 299 10.01 -4.91 21.53
C CYS A 299 10.89 -4.12 20.58
N ALA A 300 11.14 -4.65 19.36
CA ALA A 300 11.89 -3.95 18.33
C ALA A 300 11.16 -2.68 17.85
N GLU A 301 9.83 -2.75 17.66
CA GLU A 301 8.99 -1.59 17.32
C GLU A 301 9.01 -0.50 18.41
N ALA A 302 8.90 -0.90 19.68
CA ALA A 302 8.97 0.03 20.81
C ALA A 302 10.34 0.70 20.91
N ALA A 303 11.43 -0.04 20.67
CA ALA A 303 12.79 0.48 20.64
C ALA A 303 12.98 1.46 19.46
N LEU A 304 12.46 1.14 18.26
CA LEU A 304 12.49 2.03 17.11
C LEU A 304 11.73 3.33 17.36
N ARG A 305 10.55 3.24 17.98
CA ARG A 305 9.77 4.42 18.36
C ARG A 305 10.57 5.32 19.30
N ARG A 306 11.20 4.74 20.33
CA ARG A 306 12.08 5.49 21.22
C ARG A 306 13.24 6.16 20.48
N ALA A 307 13.86 5.47 19.52
CA ALA A 307 14.93 6.05 18.71
C ALA A 307 14.46 7.30 17.95
N LYS A 308 13.24 7.29 17.42
CA LYS A 308 12.61 8.44 16.76
C LYS A 308 12.30 9.58 17.75
N ASP A 309 11.75 9.26 18.94
CA ASP A 309 11.34 10.23 19.94
C ASP A 309 12.55 10.90 20.63
N GLU A 310 13.62 10.17 20.87
CA GLU A 310 14.84 10.66 21.50
C GLU A 310 15.75 11.48 20.57
N GLY A 311 15.31 11.78 19.33
CA GLY A 311 16.00 12.71 18.41
C GLY A 311 16.52 12.09 17.14
N ARG A 312 16.10 10.87 16.78
CA ARG A 312 16.44 10.17 15.52
C ARG A 312 17.93 9.87 15.34
N ASN A 313 18.29 9.38 14.16
CA ASN A 313 19.66 9.02 13.78
C ASN A 313 20.42 8.21 14.86
N ARG A 314 19.74 7.21 15.41
CA ARG A 314 20.30 6.39 16.51
C ARG A 314 19.76 4.97 16.51
N VAL A 315 20.49 4.14 17.24
CA VAL A 315 20.13 2.76 17.52
C VAL A 315 19.74 2.66 19.00
N ILE A 316 18.59 2.09 19.28
CA ILE A 316 18.14 1.80 20.65
C ILE A 316 17.84 0.32 20.78
N ALA A 317 18.38 -0.33 21.81
CA ALA A 317 17.98 -1.67 22.19
C ALA A 317 16.73 -1.64 23.07
N HIS A 318 15.87 -2.65 22.92
CA HIS A 318 14.89 -2.97 23.97
C HIS A 318 15.64 -3.44 25.21
N ALA A 319 15.31 -2.89 26.34
CA ALA A 319 15.81 -3.35 27.63
C ALA A 319 14.61 -3.68 28.51
N ALA A 320 14.60 -4.88 29.08
CA ALA A 320 13.60 -5.26 30.07
C ALA A 320 13.60 -4.26 31.23
N PRO A 321 12.43 -3.96 31.85
CA PRO A 321 12.29 -2.93 32.86
C PRO A 321 13.30 -2.97 34.01
N GLY A 322 13.81 -4.16 34.37
CA GLY A 322 14.80 -4.34 35.42
C GLY A 322 16.23 -3.89 35.06
N LYS A 323 16.62 -3.98 33.78
CA LYS A 323 17.95 -3.53 33.31
C LYS A 323 18.04 -2.02 33.09
N GLN A 324 16.91 -1.36 32.83
CA GLN A 324 16.86 0.10 32.69
C GLN A 324 17.13 0.81 34.03
N ALA A 325 16.63 0.27 35.14
CA ALA A 325 16.87 0.82 36.46
C ALA A 325 18.35 0.71 36.87
N ALA A 326 19.02 -0.40 36.54
CA ALA A 326 20.45 -0.60 36.84
C ALA A 326 21.33 0.38 36.05
N ALA A 327 21.09 0.55 34.75
CA ALA A 327 21.85 1.47 33.91
C ALA A 327 21.64 2.96 34.24
N MET A 328 20.49 3.34 34.79
CA MET A 328 20.26 4.70 35.32
C MET A 328 20.98 4.90 36.65
N THR A 329 21.06 3.88 37.50
CA THR A 329 21.76 3.95 38.80
C THR A 329 23.28 4.06 38.60
N GLU A 330 23.85 3.34 37.66
CA GLU A 330 25.29 3.42 37.33
C GLU A 330 25.69 4.77 36.73
N ARG A 331 24.85 5.40 35.90
CA ARG A 331 25.10 6.76 35.39
C ARG A 331 24.97 7.84 36.48
N SER A 332 24.16 7.62 37.49
CA SER A 332 23.99 8.52 38.62
C SER A 332 25.15 8.42 39.61
N SER A 333 25.77 7.23 39.73
CA SER A 333 26.92 7.02 40.61
C SER A 333 28.28 7.45 40.03
N ALA A 334 28.38 7.56 38.70
CA ALA A 334 29.59 8.01 38.01
C ALA A 334 29.73 9.56 37.90
N GLY A 335 28.70 10.31 38.34
CA GLY A 335 28.67 11.78 38.35
C GLY A 335 29.03 12.41 39.70
N GLY A 336 29.76 11.71 40.57
CA GLY A 336 30.25 12.24 41.85
C GLY A 336 31.42 13.23 41.64
N ASP A 337 31.15 14.44 42.00
CA ASP A 337 31.94 15.65 41.95
C ASP A 337 33.34 15.50 42.57
N PRO A 338 34.44 15.81 41.89
CA PRO A 338 35.75 15.96 42.49
C PRO A 338 36.06 17.44 42.76
N ALA A 339 35.37 18.05 43.73
CA ALA A 339 35.72 19.39 44.14
C ALA A 339 35.37 19.65 45.59
N ALA A 340 36.18 19.14 46.50
CA ALA A 340 36.32 19.73 47.85
C ALA A 340 37.59 19.20 48.54
N ASP A 341 38.76 19.65 48.16
CA ASP A 341 39.85 19.76 49.10
C ASP A 341 40.87 20.85 48.64
N SER A 342 40.65 22.05 49.13
CA SER A 342 41.67 23.08 49.16
C SER A 342 41.35 23.99 50.37
N GLY A 343 41.85 23.61 51.50
CA GLY A 343 41.72 24.40 52.73
C GLY A 343 42.88 24.29 53.64
N SER A 344 43.63 25.35 53.67
CA SER A 344 44.34 25.85 54.81
C SER A 344 45.67 25.23 55.23
N GLY A 345 46.64 26.07 55.27
CA GLY A 345 47.44 26.27 56.41
C GLY A 345 48.91 26.56 56.14
N TRP A 346 49.22 27.81 56.07
CA TRP A 346 50.62 28.23 56.30
C TRP A 346 50.62 29.45 57.21
N SER A 347 51.12 29.26 58.43
CA SER A 347 51.70 30.30 59.31
C SER A 347 53.09 29.77 59.71
N GLY A 348 54.13 30.60 59.53
CA GLY A 348 55.47 30.38 59.99
C GLY A 348 56.45 30.93 59.03
#